data_c47f15cf354c977ff95e750049c8da46
#
_entry.id   c47f15cf354c977ff95e750049c8da46
#
_cell.length_a   1.000
_cell.length_b   1.000
_cell.length_c   1.000
_cell.angle_alpha   90.00
_cell.angle_beta   90.00
_cell.angle_gamma   90.00
#
_symmetry.space_group_name_H-M   'P 1'
#
loop_
_entity.id
_entity.type
_entity.pdbx_description
1 polymer ?
#
loop_
_entity_poly.entity_id
_entity_poly.type
_entity_poly.pdbx_seq_one_letter_code
_entity_poly.pdbx_strand_id
1 'polypeptide(L)'
;MKYHLFFGTALLALSACSAPAPTPETESAARILDSITPETDLETLLKLQTEFNAKLESEAKALNETAAAGSKLSAAIGTAYLKNNASLEGVITADSGLQYKVVQAGLENGATAAPGQDIAANYHGFFINGDTFDSSYSRGKPLEGPSNAFIPGWNEALGEMKVCEARTLYVNSDLAYGNNGRRGIPGGSTLLFHMQLLAVEGSEDGLAYECPEEKILTGPEAY
;
A
#
# COMPACT_ATOMS: atom_id res chain seq x y z
N MET A 1 7.50 51.99 -40.59
CA MET A 1 8.38 51.23 -39.70
C MET A 1 8.12 49.75 -39.94
N LYS A 2 9.05 49.07 -40.62
CA LYS A 2 8.96 47.64 -40.96
C LYS A 2 9.79 46.87 -39.95
N TYR A 3 9.17 45.98 -39.16
CA TYR A 3 9.89 45.04 -38.32
C TYR A 3 10.01 43.71 -39.07
N HIS A 4 11.24 43.35 -39.43
CA HIS A 4 11.60 42.02 -39.94
C HIS A 4 11.74 41.06 -38.76
N LEU A 5 10.88 40.02 -38.70
CA LEU A 5 11.09 38.85 -37.84
C LEU A 5 12.07 37.92 -38.52
N PHE A 6 13.23 37.74 -37.89
CA PHE A 6 14.18 36.67 -38.24
C PHE A 6 13.68 35.37 -37.59
N PHE A 7 13.21 34.43 -38.39
CA PHE A 7 13.06 33.04 -37.96
C PHE A 7 14.44 32.35 -38.09
N GLY A 8 15.09 32.15 -36.96
CA GLY A 8 16.25 31.29 -36.86
C GLY A 8 15.80 29.83 -36.71
N THR A 9 15.93 29.07 -37.78
CA THR A 9 15.80 27.59 -37.72
C THR A 9 17.05 27.03 -37.03
N ALA A 10 16.91 26.74 -35.73
CA ALA A 10 17.92 25.94 -35.04
C ALA A 10 17.73 24.47 -35.43
N LEU A 11 18.57 23.97 -36.31
CA LEU A 11 18.72 22.58 -36.66
C LEU A 11 19.35 21.87 -35.44
N LEU A 12 18.51 21.25 -34.61
CA LEU A 12 18.98 20.35 -33.55
C LEU A 12 19.52 19.08 -34.23
N ALA A 13 20.82 19.01 -34.37
CA ALA A 13 21.51 17.77 -34.68
C ALA A 13 21.25 16.78 -33.54
N LEU A 14 20.39 15.79 -33.81
CA LEU A 14 20.27 14.59 -32.99
C LEU A 14 21.60 13.82 -33.10
N SER A 15 22.54 14.16 -32.23
CA SER A 15 23.69 13.32 -31.97
C SER A 15 23.15 12.03 -31.37
N ALA A 16 23.28 10.92 -32.13
CA ALA A 16 23.06 9.61 -31.60
C ALA A 16 24.06 9.34 -30.48
N CYS A 17 23.69 9.70 -29.25
CA CYS A 17 24.41 9.24 -28.09
C CYS A 17 24.21 7.72 -28.02
N SER A 18 25.25 6.98 -28.41
CA SER A 18 25.39 5.58 -28.03
C SER A 18 25.16 5.49 -26.54
N ALA A 19 24.22 4.65 -26.10
CA ALA A 19 24.02 4.40 -24.69
C ALA A 19 25.39 4.07 -24.08
N PRO A 20 25.79 4.71 -22.98
CA PRO A 20 27.03 4.33 -22.31
C PRO A 20 26.93 2.85 -21.95
N ALA A 21 28.05 2.13 -22.11
CA ALA A 21 28.15 0.76 -21.64
C ALA A 21 27.68 0.70 -20.18
N PRO A 22 26.96 -0.37 -19.78
CA PRO A 22 26.49 -0.50 -18.41
C PRO A 22 27.67 -0.29 -17.46
N THR A 23 27.56 0.72 -16.61
CA THR A 23 28.57 0.97 -15.58
C THR A 23 28.54 -0.17 -14.57
N PRO A 24 29.63 -0.47 -13.86
CA PRO A 24 29.62 -1.48 -12.80
C PRO A 24 28.51 -1.29 -11.77
N GLU A 25 27.90 -0.10 -11.74
CA GLU A 25 26.80 0.27 -10.87
C GLU A 25 25.43 -0.21 -11.37
N THR A 26 25.20 -0.31 -12.69
CA THR A 26 23.97 -0.89 -13.27
C THR A 26 23.90 -2.41 -13.10
N GLU A 27 25.04 -3.11 -13.12
CA GLU A 27 25.11 -4.51 -12.69
C GLU A 27 24.72 -4.69 -11.22
N SER A 28 24.86 -3.66 -10.38
CA SER A 28 24.61 -3.77 -8.96
C SER A 28 23.12 -3.86 -8.60
N ALA A 29 22.20 -3.31 -9.40
CA ALA A 29 20.76 -3.41 -9.14
C ALA A 29 20.23 -4.85 -9.35
N ALA A 30 20.72 -5.54 -10.39
CA ALA A 30 20.42 -6.97 -10.59
C ALA A 30 21.02 -7.82 -9.45
N ARG A 31 22.24 -7.52 -9.03
CA ARG A 31 22.91 -8.21 -7.93
C ARG A 31 22.22 -8.02 -6.57
N ILE A 32 21.58 -6.87 -6.33
CA ILE A 32 20.78 -6.64 -5.13
C ILE A 32 19.65 -7.69 -5.03
N LEU A 33 18.96 -7.95 -6.15
CA LEU A 33 17.86 -8.92 -6.18
C LEU A 33 18.35 -10.37 -6.01
N ASP A 34 19.53 -10.69 -6.55
CA ASP A 34 20.14 -12.02 -6.41
C ASP A 34 20.63 -12.29 -4.99
N SER A 35 20.88 -11.25 -4.19
CA SER A 35 21.29 -11.37 -2.80
C SER A 35 20.14 -11.57 -1.81
N ILE A 36 18.89 -11.43 -2.26
CA ILE A 36 17.72 -11.59 -1.39
C ILE A 36 17.39 -13.08 -1.27
N THR A 37 17.51 -13.59 -0.06
CA THR A 37 17.09 -14.95 0.29
C THR A 37 15.84 -14.89 1.19
N PRO A 38 15.11 -16.00 1.36
CA PRO A 38 13.99 -16.07 2.30
C PRO A 38 14.38 -15.76 3.75
N GLU A 39 15.68 -15.83 4.09
CA GLU A 39 16.24 -15.55 5.39
C GLU A 39 16.74 -14.10 5.55
N THR A 40 16.70 -13.29 4.49
CA THR A 40 17.15 -11.90 4.54
C THR A 40 16.28 -11.12 5.53
N ASP A 41 16.91 -10.50 6.52
CA ASP A 41 16.19 -9.76 7.55
C ASP A 41 15.58 -8.46 7.01
N LEU A 42 14.54 -7.97 7.71
CA LEU A 42 13.77 -6.82 7.29
C LEU A 42 14.61 -5.53 7.22
N GLU A 43 15.55 -5.32 8.15
CA GLU A 43 16.38 -4.12 8.17
C GLU A 43 17.27 -4.05 6.92
N THR A 44 17.86 -5.18 6.55
CA THR A 44 18.65 -5.31 5.31
C THR A 44 17.78 -5.06 4.08
N LEU A 45 16.56 -5.60 4.03
CA LEU A 45 15.64 -5.37 2.91
C LEU A 45 15.23 -3.89 2.78
N LEU A 46 15.00 -3.19 3.89
CA LEU A 46 14.67 -1.76 3.87
C LEU A 46 15.85 -0.89 3.41
N LYS A 47 17.07 -1.24 3.79
CA LYS A 47 18.29 -0.58 3.27
C LYS A 47 18.42 -0.79 1.75
N LEU A 48 18.26 -2.04 1.30
CA LEU A 48 18.31 -2.37 -0.13
C LEU A 48 17.22 -1.64 -0.92
N GLN A 49 16.03 -1.47 -0.35
CA GLN A 49 14.98 -0.68 -0.98
C GLN A 49 15.36 0.80 -1.10
N THR A 50 15.95 1.38 -0.06
CA THR A 50 16.38 2.78 -0.08
C THR A 50 17.46 3.01 -1.13
N GLU A 51 18.45 2.14 -1.21
CA GLU A 51 19.52 2.18 -2.20
C GLU A 51 18.99 1.97 -3.63
N PHE A 52 18.05 1.03 -3.79
CA PHE A 52 17.38 0.78 -5.06
C PHE A 52 16.57 2.00 -5.53
N ASN A 53 15.77 2.61 -4.65
CA ASN A 53 14.97 3.78 -4.97
C ASN A 53 15.84 4.99 -5.33
N ALA A 54 16.91 5.25 -4.58
CA ALA A 54 17.86 6.31 -4.89
C ALA A 54 18.52 6.13 -6.28
N LYS A 55 18.75 4.88 -6.69
CA LYS A 55 19.30 4.52 -7.98
C LYS A 55 18.28 4.68 -9.11
N LEU A 56 16.99 4.37 -8.84
CA LEU A 56 15.89 4.57 -9.79
C LEU A 56 15.71 6.03 -10.20
N GLU A 57 15.88 6.97 -9.28
CA GLU A 57 15.80 8.41 -9.56
C GLU A 57 16.90 8.85 -10.54
N SER A 58 18.02 8.15 -10.58
CA SER A 58 19.14 8.48 -11.46
C SER A 58 19.06 7.85 -12.87
N GLU A 59 18.24 6.81 -13.06
CA GLU A 59 18.25 6.00 -14.29
C GLU A 59 16.86 5.78 -14.93
N ALA A 60 16.12 6.81 -15.23
CA ALA A 60 14.76 6.79 -15.82
C ALA A 60 14.59 6.06 -17.16
N LYS A 61 15.54 5.24 -17.61
CA LYS A 61 15.63 4.72 -18.98
C LYS A 61 15.26 3.24 -19.21
N ALA A 62 15.07 2.46 -18.16
CA ALA A 62 14.69 1.03 -18.28
C ALA A 62 13.37 0.73 -17.52
N LEU A 63 12.31 1.47 -17.86
CA LEU A 63 11.06 1.50 -17.07
C LEU A 63 10.41 0.13 -16.80
N ASN A 64 10.43 -0.81 -17.74
CA ASN A 64 9.72 -2.08 -17.55
C ASN A 64 10.49 -3.13 -16.72
N GLU A 65 11.78 -3.28 -16.94
CA GLU A 65 12.61 -4.22 -16.17
C GLU A 65 12.78 -3.74 -14.73
N THR A 66 12.90 -2.43 -14.57
CA THR A 66 13.05 -1.76 -13.29
C THR A 66 11.77 -1.84 -12.44
N ALA A 67 10.59 -1.69 -13.06
CA ALA A 67 9.30 -1.82 -12.37
C ALA A 67 9.09 -3.26 -11.86
N ALA A 68 9.42 -4.28 -12.67
CA ALA A 68 9.31 -5.68 -12.27
C ALA A 68 10.29 -6.02 -11.13
N ALA A 69 11.51 -5.48 -11.17
CA ALA A 69 12.50 -5.64 -10.11
C ALA A 69 12.04 -4.94 -8.81
N GLY A 70 11.51 -3.72 -8.91
CA GLY A 70 10.93 -2.99 -7.79
C GLY A 70 9.76 -3.73 -7.13
N SER A 71 8.87 -4.31 -7.94
CA SER A 71 7.76 -5.12 -7.44
C SER A 71 8.24 -6.36 -6.66
N LYS A 72 9.25 -7.07 -7.16
CA LYS A 72 9.85 -8.22 -6.47
C LYS A 72 10.48 -7.83 -5.13
N LEU A 73 11.21 -6.71 -5.11
CA LEU A 73 11.81 -6.21 -3.88
C LEU A 73 10.74 -5.81 -2.85
N SER A 74 9.71 -5.07 -3.28
CA SER A 74 8.59 -4.70 -2.42
C SER A 74 7.87 -5.92 -1.84
N ALA A 75 7.66 -6.97 -2.65
CA ALA A 75 7.06 -8.22 -2.20
C ALA A 75 7.95 -8.96 -1.19
N ALA A 76 9.27 -8.98 -1.38
CA ALA A 76 10.21 -9.59 -0.44
C ALA A 76 10.22 -8.85 0.91
N ILE A 77 10.23 -7.51 0.88
CA ILE A 77 10.12 -6.67 2.09
C ILE A 77 8.79 -6.96 2.80
N GLY A 78 7.68 -6.98 2.06
CA GLY A 78 6.37 -7.28 2.60
C GLY A 78 6.31 -8.65 3.27
N THR A 79 6.89 -9.67 2.63
CA THR A 79 6.98 -11.03 3.19
C THR A 79 7.75 -11.05 4.51
N ALA A 80 8.92 -10.40 4.55
CA ALA A 80 9.73 -10.33 5.76
C ALA A 80 9.01 -9.55 6.88
N TYR A 81 8.36 -8.44 6.54
CA TYR A 81 7.55 -7.67 7.46
C TYR A 81 6.42 -8.52 8.08
N LEU A 82 5.62 -9.18 7.24
CA LEU A 82 4.48 -10.00 7.69
C LEU A 82 4.94 -11.21 8.52
N LYS A 83 6.08 -11.82 8.18
CA LYS A 83 6.66 -12.89 8.99
C LYS A 83 7.00 -12.43 10.41
N ASN A 84 7.58 -11.25 10.54
CA ASN A 84 7.89 -10.67 11.86
C ASN A 84 6.61 -10.25 12.58
N ASN A 85 5.67 -9.61 11.86
CA ASN A 85 4.42 -9.12 12.38
C ASN A 85 3.54 -10.24 12.97
N ALA A 86 3.52 -11.43 12.36
CA ALA A 86 2.79 -12.60 12.83
C ALA A 86 3.17 -13.05 14.25
N SER A 87 4.38 -12.70 14.71
CA SER A 87 4.85 -13.02 16.06
C SER A 87 4.51 -11.97 17.12
N LEU A 88 3.95 -10.84 16.71
CA LEU A 88 3.60 -9.76 17.63
C LEU A 88 2.32 -10.07 18.41
N GLU A 89 2.28 -9.62 19.66
CA GLU A 89 1.12 -9.83 20.54
C GLU A 89 -0.15 -9.21 19.96
N GLY A 90 -1.21 -10.01 19.91
CA GLY A 90 -2.53 -9.59 19.42
C GLY A 90 -2.68 -9.59 17.90
N VAL A 91 -1.65 -9.93 17.14
CA VAL A 91 -1.76 -10.13 15.69
C VAL A 91 -2.34 -11.50 15.39
N ILE A 92 -3.37 -11.52 14.56
CA ILE A 92 -4.03 -12.72 14.06
C ILE A 92 -3.69 -12.86 12.58
N THR A 93 -3.38 -14.08 12.16
CA THR A 93 -3.17 -14.41 10.74
C THR A 93 -4.32 -15.32 10.28
N ALA A 94 -5.08 -14.86 9.31
CA ALA A 94 -6.15 -15.62 8.67
C ALA A 94 -5.58 -16.64 7.66
N ASP A 95 -6.39 -17.62 7.27
CA ASP A 95 -6.01 -18.67 6.30
C ASP A 95 -5.64 -18.10 4.91
N SER A 96 -6.19 -16.95 4.54
CA SER A 96 -5.85 -16.21 3.32
C SER A 96 -4.45 -15.57 3.35
N GLY A 97 -3.83 -15.47 4.54
CA GLY A 97 -2.62 -14.71 4.78
C GLY A 97 -2.86 -13.24 5.13
N LEU A 98 -4.11 -12.79 5.22
CA LEU A 98 -4.43 -11.49 5.81
C LEU A 98 -4.01 -11.53 7.28
N GLN A 99 -3.30 -10.48 7.72
CA GLN A 99 -3.02 -10.29 9.14
C GLN A 99 -3.78 -9.08 9.66
N TYR A 100 -4.22 -9.17 10.90
CA TYR A 100 -4.89 -8.04 11.53
C TYR A 100 -4.71 -8.06 13.06
N LYS A 101 -4.91 -6.90 13.64
CA LYS A 101 -4.98 -6.71 15.09
C LYS A 101 -6.25 -5.93 15.42
N VAL A 102 -7.07 -6.45 16.32
CA VAL A 102 -8.23 -5.71 16.84
C VAL A 102 -7.72 -4.62 17.78
N VAL A 103 -7.99 -3.38 17.43
CA VAL A 103 -7.60 -2.19 18.22
C VAL A 103 -8.74 -1.77 19.14
N GLN A 104 -9.97 -1.86 18.62
CA GLN A 104 -11.20 -1.59 19.35
C GLN A 104 -12.23 -2.66 19.05
N ALA A 105 -12.82 -3.24 20.08
CA ALA A 105 -13.91 -4.20 19.89
C ALA A 105 -15.15 -3.48 19.33
N GLY A 106 -15.85 -4.15 18.42
CA GLY A 106 -17.15 -3.68 17.95
C GLY A 106 -18.24 -3.80 19.02
N LEU A 107 -19.42 -3.34 18.67
CA LEU A 107 -20.60 -3.51 19.52
C LEU A 107 -20.84 -4.99 19.81
N GLU A 108 -21.31 -5.33 21.00
CA GLU A 108 -21.55 -6.70 21.40
C GLU A 108 -22.49 -7.43 20.41
N ASN A 109 -23.57 -6.75 20.01
CA ASN A 109 -24.54 -7.23 19.01
C ASN A 109 -24.40 -6.50 17.66
N GLY A 110 -23.25 -5.88 17.39
CA GLY A 110 -23.00 -5.15 16.15
C GLY A 110 -23.13 -6.05 14.92
N ALA A 111 -23.76 -5.54 13.88
CA ALA A 111 -23.89 -6.24 12.62
C ALA A 111 -22.53 -6.44 11.95
N THR A 112 -22.41 -7.53 11.19
CA THR A 112 -21.33 -7.77 10.23
C THR A 112 -21.88 -7.64 8.81
N ALA A 113 -21.06 -7.23 7.85
CA ALA A 113 -21.53 -7.04 6.48
C ALA A 113 -21.61 -8.35 5.72
N ALA A 114 -22.79 -8.67 5.16
CA ALA A 114 -22.89 -9.70 4.15
C ALA A 114 -22.20 -9.26 2.84
N PRO A 115 -21.70 -10.20 2.00
CA PRO A 115 -21.08 -9.84 0.72
C PRO A 115 -22.02 -9.02 -0.16
N GLY A 116 -21.58 -7.84 -0.59
CA GLY A 116 -22.36 -6.92 -1.43
C GLY A 116 -23.29 -5.98 -0.68
N GLN A 117 -23.38 -6.08 0.63
CA GLN A 117 -24.12 -5.14 1.46
C GLN A 117 -23.33 -3.83 1.60
N ASP A 118 -24.00 -2.68 1.49
CA ASP A 118 -23.33 -1.40 1.63
C ASP A 118 -22.86 -1.15 3.06
N ILE A 119 -21.66 -0.61 3.16
CA ILE A 119 -21.01 -0.26 4.43
C ILE A 119 -20.53 1.18 4.40
N ALA A 120 -20.35 1.75 5.60
CA ALA A 120 -19.56 2.95 5.81
C ALA A 120 -18.37 2.62 6.69
N ALA A 121 -17.17 3.03 6.28
CA ALA A 121 -15.94 2.80 7.03
C ALA A 121 -15.00 4.00 6.99
N ASN A 122 -14.36 4.27 8.11
CA ASN A 122 -13.20 5.14 8.12
C ASN A 122 -11.93 4.33 7.97
N TYR A 123 -10.92 4.92 7.33
CA TYR A 123 -9.61 4.31 7.21
C TYR A 123 -8.49 5.31 7.00
N HIS A 124 -7.31 4.85 7.35
CA HIS A 124 -6.04 5.48 7.05
C HIS A 124 -5.11 4.42 6.48
N GLY A 125 -4.66 4.61 5.24
CA GLY A 125 -3.82 3.65 4.52
C GLY A 125 -2.40 4.17 4.35
N PHE A 126 -1.41 3.33 4.65
CA PHE A 126 0.01 3.68 4.61
C PHE A 126 0.86 2.48 4.22
N PHE A 127 2.07 2.77 3.78
CA PHE A 127 3.09 1.78 3.46
C PHE A 127 3.85 1.34 4.72
N ILE A 128 4.65 0.27 4.60
CA ILE A 128 5.52 -0.23 5.69
C ILE A 128 6.48 0.85 6.22
N ASN A 129 6.91 1.79 5.37
CA ASN A 129 7.77 2.91 5.76
C ASN A 129 7.04 4.07 6.46
N GLY A 130 5.72 3.95 6.65
CA GLY A 130 4.88 4.96 7.29
C GLY A 130 4.30 6.03 6.36
N ASP A 131 4.67 6.05 5.08
CA ASP A 131 4.11 7.01 4.13
C ASP A 131 2.64 6.74 3.87
N THR A 132 1.81 7.75 4.07
CA THR A 132 0.36 7.69 3.80
C THR A 132 0.10 7.75 2.31
N PHE A 133 -0.74 6.84 1.79
CA PHE A 133 -1.16 6.88 0.39
C PHE A 133 -2.65 7.24 0.22
N ASP A 134 -3.49 6.99 1.22
CA ASP A 134 -4.91 7.34 1.18
C ASP A 134 -5.52 7.40 2.59
N SER A 135 -6.56 8.25 2.77
CA SER A 135 -7.25 8.38 4.05
C SER A 135 -8.64 8.96 3.87
N SER A 136 -9.65 8.36 4.50
CA SER A 136 -11.01 8.92 4.56
C SER A 136 -11.03 10.20 5.39
N TYR A 137 -10.19 10.28 6.42
CA TYR A 137 -10.10 11.46 7.30
C TYR A 137 -9.61 12.70 6.55
N SER A 138 -8.65 12.55 5.64
CA SER A 138 -8.18 13.67 4.81
C SER A 138 -9.24 14.17 3.84
N ARG A 139 -10.23 13.34 3.50
CA ARG A 139 -11.38 13.70 2.67
C ARG A 139 -12.56 14.25 3.47
N GLY A 140 -12.50 14.16 4.80
CA GLY A 140 -13.56 14.63 5.72
C GLY A 140 -14.88 13.84 5.63
N LYS A 141 -14.84 12.60 5.06
CA LYS A 141 -16.01 11.72 4.97
C LYS A 141 -15.60 10.25 4.94
N PRO A 142 -16.42 9.35 5.50
CA PRO A 142 -16.22 7.91 5.36
C PRO A 142 -16.20 7.44 3.90
N LEU A 143 -15.65 6.27 3.69
CA LEU A 143 -15.84 5.49 2.47
C LEU A 143 -17.16 4.74 2.59
N GLU A 144 -17.98 4.81 1.54
CA GLU A 144 -19.24 4.10 1.44
C GLU A 144 -19.23 3.23 0.19
N GLY A 145 -19.89 2.07 0.25
CA GLY A 145 -20.07 1.17 -0.88
C GLY A 145 -20.20 -0.30 -0.49
N PRO A 146 -20.41 -1.18 -1.49
CA PRO A 146 -20.60 -2.60 -1.26
C PRO A 146 -19.36 -3.26 -0.62
N SER A 147 -19.56 -4.06 0.41
CA SER A 147 -18.51 -4.71 1.20
C SER A 147 -17.57 -5.61 0.39
N ASN A 148 -17.97 -6.01 -0.82
CA ASN A 148 -17.20 -6.84 -1.74
C ASN A 148 -16.60 -6.09 -2.95
N ALA A 149 -16.66 -4.75 -2.95
CA ALA A 149 -16.17 -3.92 -4.05
C ALA A 149 -14.73 -3.42 -3.87
N PHE A 150 -14.04 -3.85 -2.84
CA PHE A 150 -12.70 -3.39 -2.46
C PHE A 150 -11.62 -4.42 -2.80
N ILE A 151 -10.41 -4.20 -2.31
CA ILE A 151 -9.33 -5.20 -2.40
C ILE A 151 -9.70 -6.45 -1.58
N PRO A 152 -9.24 -7.66 -1.98
CA PRO A 152 -9.62 -8.91 -1.32
C PRO A 152 -9.44 -8.89 0.19
N GLY A 153 -8.32 -8.36 0.70
CA GLY A 153 -8.09 -8.28 2.14
C GLY A 153 -9.08 -7.39 2.89
N TRP A 154 -9.63 -6.36 2.25
CA TRP A 154 -10.68 -5.54 2.82
C TRP A 154 -12.03 -6.26 2.82
N ASN A 155 -12.36 -6.93 1.71
CA ASN A 155 -13.61 -7.67 1.59
C ASN A 155 -13.70 -8.74 2.69
N GLU A 156 -12.60 -9.44 2.96
CA GLU A 156 -12.49 -10.43 4.03
C GLU A 156 -12.66 -9.76 5.40
N ALA A 157 -11.89 -8.70 5.68
CA ALA A 157 -11.94 -8.02 6.97
C ALA A 157 -13.34 -7.45 7.27
N LEU A 158 -13.96 -6.77 6.29
CA LEU A 158 -15.30 -6.16 6.45
C LEU A 158 -16.39 -7.20 6.69
N GLY A 159 -16.26 -8.40 6.10
CA GLY A 159 -17.19 -9.52 6.34
C GLY A 159 -17.12 -10.10 7.76
N GLU A 160 -16.05 -9.83 8.49
CA GLU A 160 -15.84 -10.31 9.87
C GLU A 160 -15.99 -9.22 10.93
N MET A 161 -15.70 -7.96 10.56
CA MET A 161 -15.78 -6.82 11.48
C MET A 161 -17.23 -6.56 11.90
N LYS A 162 -17.41 -6.26 13.17
CA LYS A 162 -18.66 -5.74 13.71
C LYS A 162 -18.72 -4.22 13.59
N VAL A 163 -19.92 -3.67 13.53
CA VAL A 163 -20.10 -2.22 13.63
C VAL A 163 -19.37 -1.67 14.86
N CYS A 164 -18.67 -0.55 14.67
CA CYS A 164 -17.76 0.11 15.60
C CYS A 164 -16.47 -0.64 15.92
N GLU A 165 -16.22 -1.78 15.32
CA GLU A 165 -14.91 -2.43 15.46
C GLU A 165 -13.84 -1.67 14.68
N ALA A 166 -12.65 -1.53 15.27
CA ALA A 166 -11.49 -1.01 14.60
C ALA A 166 -10.38 -2.06 14.59
N ARG A 167 -9.76 -2.21 13.42
CA ARG A 167 -8.62 -3.11 13.18
C ARG A 167 -7.46 -2.38 12.53
N THR A 168 -6.25 -2.79 12.87
CA THR A 168 -5.10 -2.61 11.98
C THR A 168 -5.03 -3.82 11.07
N LEU A 169 -5.09 -3.59 9.75
CA LEU A 169 -4.94 -4.62 8.73
C LEU A 169 -3.54 -4.56 8.14
N TYR A 170 -2.93 -5.71 7.90
CA TYR A 170 -1.65 -5.88 7.22
C TYR A 170 -1.90 -6.76 6.01
N VAL A 171 -2.02 -6.12 4.85
CA VAL A 171 -2.53 -6.74 3.63
C VAL A 171 -1.36 -6.99 2.68
N ASN A 172 -1.03 -8.26 2.44
CA ASN A 172 -0.03 -8.61 1.44
C ASN A 172 -0.47 -8.17 0.03
N SER A 173 0.47 -8.10 -0.90
CA SER A 173 0.19 -7.63 -2.25
C SER A 173 -0.87 -8.45 -3.00
N ASP A 174 -0.95 -9.76 -2.75
CA ASP A 174 -1.89 -10.65 -3.45
C ASP A 174 -3.34 -10.41 -3.01
N LEU A 175 -3.53 -9.94 -1.77
CA LEU A 175 -4.82 -9.51 -1.24
C LEU A 175 -5.08 -8.00 -1.48
N ALA A 176 -4.20 -7.31 -2.21
CA ALA A 176 -4.27 -5.88 -2.53
C ALA A 176 -4.21 -5.65 -4.04
N TYR A 177 -3.14 -5.07 -4.56
CA TYR A 177 -3.02 -4.66 -5.97
C TYR A 177 -2.01 -5.51 -6.76
N GLY A 178 -1.53 -6.61 -6.19
CA GLY A 178 -0.64 -7.57 -6.84
C GLY A 178 0.69 -6.95 -7.30
N ASN A 179 1.34 -7.66 -8.23
CA ASN A 179 2.63 -7.25 -8.78
C ASN A 179 2.54 -6.02 -9.70
N ASN A 180 1.36 -5.69 -10.19
CA ASN A 180 1.17 -4.55 -11.09
C ASN A 180 1.01 -3.23 -10.32
N GLY A 181 0.54 -3.28 -9.08
CA GLY A 181 0.22 -2.09 -8.32
C GLY A 181 -0.91 -1.27 -8.95
N ARG A 182 -1.00 0.01 -8.58
CA ARG A 182 -1.86 1.00 -9.23
C ARG A 182 -1.22 2.38 -9.09
N ARG A 183 -1.85 3.43 -9.68
CA ARG A 183 -1.36 4.81 -9.54
C ARG A 183 -1.17 5.17 -8.06
N GLY A 184 0.05 5.52 -7.69
CA GLY A 184 0.45 5.87 -6.31
C GLY A 184 0.74 4.68 -5.40
N ILE A 185 0.55 3.43 -5.88
CA ILE A 185 0.89 2.21 -5.11
C ILE A 185 1.76 1.32 -5.99
N PRO A 186 3.06 1.19 -5.68
CA PRO A 186 3.97 0.31 -6.40
C PRO A 186 3.50 -1.15 -6.38
N GLY A 187 3.85 -1.91 -7.42
CA GLY A 187 3.59 -3.35 -7.45
C GLY A 187 4.32 -4.07 -6.32
N GLY A 188 3.74 -5.16 -5.82
CA GLY A 188 4.30 -5.97 -4.74
C GLY A 188 4.18 -5.34 -3.35
N SER A 189 3.57 -4.16 -3.22
CA SER A 189 3.45 -3.46 -1.93
C SER A 189 2.54 -4.21 -0.96
N THR A 190 3.04 -4.46 0.25
CA THR A 190 2.22 -4.75 1.42
C THR A 190 1.64 -3.44 1.94
N LEU A 191 0.35 -3.42 2.17
CA LEU A 191 -0.39 -2.22 2.60
C LEU A 191 -0.88 -2.39 4.02
N LEU A 192 -0.79 -1.30 4.79
CA LEU A 192 -1.27 -1.24 6.15
C LEU A 192 -2.47 -0.30 6.19
N PHE A 193 -3.49 -0.67 6.97
CA PHE A 193 -4.67 0.17 7.15
C PHE A 193 -5.10 0.17 8.60
N HIS A 194 -5.33 1.35 9.15
CA HIS A 194 -6.26 1.48 10.26
C HIS A 194 -7.65 1.60 9.66
N MET A 195 -8.56 0.73 10.05
CA MET A 195 -9.91 0.69 9.54
C MET A 195 -10.89 0.58 10.70
N GLN A 196 -11.97 1.36 10.63
CA GLN A 196 -13.12 1.26 11.52
C GLN A 196 -14.39 1.10 10.71
N LEU A 197 -15.15 0.04 10.97
CA LEU A 197 -16.48 -0.16 10.39
C LEU A 197 -17.50 0.68 11.16
N LEU A 198 -18.11 1.65 10.50
CA LEU A 198 -19.06 2.58 11.12
C LEU A 198 -20.49 2.09 11.04
N ALA A 199 -20.87 1.52 9.89
CA ALA A 199 -22.24 1.11 9.64
C ALA A 199 -22.34 0.01 8.58
N VAL A 200 -23.43 -0.73 8.64
CA VAL A 200 -23.85 -1.74 7.65
C VAL A 200 -25.28 -1.44 7.25
N GLU A 201 -25.59 -1.31 5.96
CA GLU A 201 -26.92 -1.01 5.47
C GLU A 201 -27.95 -2.04 5.92
N GLY A 202 -29.13 -1.58 6.36
CA GLY A 202 -30.22 -2.44 6.82
C GLY A 202 -30.02 -3.09 8.18
N SER A 203 -28.93 -2.79 8.90
CA SER A 203 -28.78 -3.14 10.30
C SER A 203 -29.64 -2.25 11.21
N GLU A 204 -30.09 -2.76 12.37
CA GLU A 204 -30.82 -1.95 13.36
C GLU A 204 -29.99 -0.76 13.88
N ASP A 205 -28.66 -0.91 13.83
CA ASP A 205 -27.70 0.11 14.23
C ASP A 205 -27.60 1.29 13.23
N GLY A 206 -28.13 1.12 12.01
CA GLY A 206 -28.29 2.16 10.99
C GLY A 206 -26.99 2.81 10.52
N LEU A 207 -27.10 3.68 9.49
CA LEU A 207 -25.97 4.52 9.01
C LEU A 207 -25.65 5.71 9.94
N ALA A 208 -26.32 5.82 11.08
CA ALA A 208 -26.26 6.96 11.99
C ALA A 208 -25.59 6.61 13.35
N TYR A 209 -24.91 5.47 13.44
CA TYR A 209 -24.31 5.09 14.70
C TYR A 209 -23.08 5.95 15.00
N GLU A 210 -23.12 6.66 16.11
CA GLU A 210 -21.94 7.33 16.67
C GLU A 210 -21.08 6.30 17.39
N CYS A 211 -20.10 5.77 16.69
CA CYS A 211 -19.09 4.94 17.34
C CYS A 211 -18.32 5.76 18.36
N PRO A 212 -17.89 5.15 19.48
CA PRO A 212 -16.99 5.82 20.41
C PRO A 212 -15.81 6.42 19.65
N GLU A 213 -15.44 7.67 19.94
CA GLU A 213 -14.30 8.30 19.31
C GLU A 213 -13.08 7.41 19.46
N GLU A 214 -12.65 6.86 18.34
CA GLU A 214 -11.42 6.10 18.27
C GLU A 214 -10.25 7.04 18.55
N LYS A 215 -9.32 6.58 19.34
CA LYS A 215 -8.00 7.16 19.42
C LYS A 215 -7.33 6.90 18.06
N ILE A 216 -7.55 7.80 17.09
CA ILE A 216 -6.99 7.71 15.74
C ILE A 216 -5.47 7.71 15.90
N LEU A 217 -4.89 6.53 15.76
CA LEU A 217 -3.45 6.36 15.74
C LEU A 217 -2.97 6.85 14.37
N THR A 218 -2.74 8.16 14.26
CA THR A 218 -2.36 8.83 12.99
C THR A 218 -0.85 8.96 12.79
N GLY A 219 -0.06 8.22 13.56
CA GLY A 219 1.40 8.31 13.50
C GLY A 219 2.10 6.94 13.54
N PRO A 220 3.43 6.91 13.29
CA PRO A 220 4.22 5.68 13.39
C PRO A 220 4.22 5.05 14.80
N GLU A 221 3.73 5.75 15.80
CA GLU A 221 3.53 5.26 17.19
C GLU A 221 2.34 4.28 17.31
N ALA A 222 1.64 4.07 16.22
CA ALA A 222 0.48 3.21 16.11
C ALA A 222 0.82 1.74 15.81
N TYR A 223 2.11 1.41 15.66
CA TYR A 223 2.59 0.12 15.15
C TYR A 223 3.55 -0.55 16.10
#